data_40a36ced932fa978a34301264f451b79
#
_entry.id   40a36ced932fa978a34301264f451b79
#
_cell.length_a   1.000
_cell.length_b   1.000
_cell.length_c   1.000
_cell.angle_alpha   90.00
_cell.angle_beta   90.00
_cell.angle_gamma   90.00
#
_symmetry.space_group_name_H-M   'P 1'
#
loop_
_entity.id
_entity.type
_entity.pdbx_description
1 polymer ?
#
loop_
_entity_poly.entity_id
_entity_poly.type
_entity_poly.pdbx_seq_one_letter_code
_entity_poly.pdbx_strand_id
1 'polypeptide(L)'
;DNYNSLMPDKYASQMQRAIENDFHIHGTPFSTITINRNFRTAVHKDSGDYGGWACLSVLEENKYHGGLFVLPKYKIAIDMRHGDLLVADVHEYHGNTELYETDSDKEYNEEYPQKTYKDNLKVGILGLNNRFTRLSFVCYLREDIINCPGYNKFVISIKNSERLPKWIGTEYKHFEAVNGKDLTYDCESCNKMISYHNIRNTPQHLSKTGCFLSHLKMLKHIVDYKLNKCIVVEDDALQVNQLPEVMPDTFTYLGGFIANKKITSKEPIVIEHKQGLNTLDEKYRMVCCLAYYIPKWEIAQDLYNKLMELKRWRAIDVSLPNILAETKYIYPAVYIEEYGESQIMNSKKKKFANEFYKQS
;
A
#
# COMPACT_ATOMS: atom_id res chain seq x y z
N ASP A 1 -3.72 6.83 23.10
CA ASP A 1 -4.55 7.72 23.95
C ASP A 1 -3.69 8.62 24.85
N ASN A 2 -2.71 8.10 25.62
CA ASN A 2 -1.89 8.91 26.52
C ASN A 2 -1.07 9.99 25.80
N TYR A 3 -0.46 9.67 24.65
CA TYR A 3 0.27 10.68 23.88
C TYR A 3 -0.65 11.81 23.41
N ASN A 4 -1.83 11.47 22.89
CA ASN A 4 -2.82 12.47 22.48
C ASN A 4 -3.26 13.35 23.66
N SER A 5 -3.47 12.76 24.84
CA SER A 5 -3.88 13.50 26.03
C SER A 5 -2.79 14.45 26.55
N LEU A 6 -1.53 14.05 26.45
CA LEU A 6 -0.38 14.84 26.94
C LEU A 6 0.04 15.94 25.97
N MET A 7 -0.01 15.66 24.67
CA MET A 7 0.54 16.53 23.61
C MET A 7 -0.37 16.52 22.36
N PRO A 8 -1.61 17.03 22.44
CA PRO A 8 -2.63 16.88 21.39
C PRO A 8 -2.21 17.46 20.03
N ASP A 9 -1.58 18.63 19.99
CA ASP A 9 -1.16 19.25 18.74
C ASP A 9 -0.03 18.47 18.06
N LYS A 10 0.93 17.97 18.85
CA LYS A 10 2.03 17.14 18.34
C LYS A 10 1.50 15.80 17.83
N TYR A 11 0.61 15.17 18.59
CA TYR A 11 -0.06 13.94 18.19
C TYR A 11 -0.83 14.13 16.88
N ALA A 12 -1.64 15.18 16.77
CA ALA A 12 -2.44 15.45 15.59
C ALA A 12 -1.59 15.66 14.33
N SER A 13 -0.53 16.47 14.44
CA SER A 13 0.42 16.71 13.35
C SER A 13 1.14 15.43 12.91
N GLN A 14 1.62 14.64 13.86
CA GLN A 14 2.31 13.38 13.58
C GLN A 14 1.35 12.32 13.04
N MET A 15 0.13 12.25 13.54
CA MET A 15 -0.92 11.35 13.05
C MET A 15 -1.31 11.69 11.62
N GLN A 16 -1.50 12.98 11.29
CA GLN A 16 -1.77 13.41 9.92
C GLN A 16 -0.68 12.92 8.97
N ARG A 17 0.59 13.09 9.34
CA ARG A 17 1.72 12.64 8.52
C ARG A 17 1.80 11.13 8.41
N ALA A 18 1.47 10.39 9.48
CA ALA A 18 1.47 8.93 9.48
C ALA A 18 0.39 8.36 8.56
N ILE A 19 -0.84 8.88 8.60
CA ILE A 19 -1.95 8.37 7.77
C ILE A 19 -1.80 8.67 6.27
N GLU A 20 -0.96 9.63 5.91
CA GLU A 20 -0.59 9.87 4.50
C GLU A 20 0.26 8.74 3.91
N ASN A 21 0.71 7.82 4.75
CA ASN A 21 1.59 6.71 4.38
C ASN A 21 0.98 5.35 4.77
N ASP A 22 1.11 4.37 3.88
CA ASP A 22 0.55 3.03 4.07
C ASP A 22 1.30 2.18 5.12
N PHE A 23 2.47 2.62 5.55
CA PHE A 23 3.32 1.88 6.49
C PHE A 23 3.15 2.31 7.95
N HIS A 24 2.11 3.05 8.30
CA HIS A 24 1.84 3.39 9.68
C HIS A 24 1.16 2.23 10.43
N ILE A 25 1.41 2.16 11.73
CA ILE A 25 0.73 1.20 12.60
C ILE A 25 -0.70 1.72 12.82
N HIS A 26 -1.68 0.95 12.35
CA HIS A 26 -3.08 1.37 12.34
C HIS A 26 -3.56 1.95 13.68
N GLY A 27 -4.20 3.11 13.62
CA GLY A 27 -4.71 3.83 14.79
C GLY A 27 -3.64 4.54 15.63
N THR A 28 -2.38 4.61 15.15
CA THR A 28 -1.29 5.26 15.86
C THR A 28 -0.53 6.25 14.96
N PRO A 29 0.17 7.25 15.54
CA PRO A 29 1.01 8.18 14.78
C PRO A 29 2.42 7.59 14.51
N PHE A 30 2.59 6.27 14.52
CA PHE A 30 3.88 5.60 14.41
C PHE A 30 3.95 4.65 13.21
N SER A 31 5.15 4.49 12.65
CA SER A 31 5.45 3.50 11.61
C SER A 31 6.30 2.34 12.12
N THR A 32 6.97 2.51 13.23
CA THR A 32 8.01 1.60 13.68
C THR A 32 7.92 1.34 15.18
N ILE A 33 8.17 0.08 15.55
CA ILE A 33 8.39 -0.32 16.95
C ILE A 33 9.75 -1.00 17.03
N THR A 34 10.64 -0.46 17.84
CA THR A 34 11.90 -1.12 18.19
C THR A 34 11.76 -1.79 19.57
N ILE A 35 12.18 -3.03 19.67
CA ILE A 35 12.17 -3.80 20.91
C ILE A 35 13.61 -4.11 21.28
N ASN A 36 14.03 -3.62 22.45
CA ASN A 36 15.36 -3.85 23.00
C ASN A 36 15.27 -4.71 24.26
N ARG A 37 16.11 -5.73 24.38
CA ARG A 37 16.21 -6.56 25.57
C ARG A 37 17.55 -6.35 26.26
N ASN A 38 17.53 -5.92 27.53
CA ASN A 38 18.72 -5.70 28.35
C ASN A 38 19.82 -4.89 27.63
N PHE A 39 19.39 -3.94 26.79
CA PHE A 39 20.28 -3.21 25.90
C PHE A 39 20.63 -1.84 26.47
N ARG A 40 21.93 -1.54 26.50
CA ARG A 40 22.45 -0.22 26.83
C ARG A 40 22.65 0.57 25.55
N THR A 41 22.04 1.73 25.46
CA THR A 41 22.24 2.66 24.36
C THR A 41 23.17 3.79 24.81
N ALA A 42 24.26 4.01 24.08
CA ALA A 42 25.11 5.18 24.28
C ALA A 42 24.32 6.46 23.99
N VAL A 43 24.80 7.60 24.51
CA VAL A 43 24.15 8.89 24.25
C VAL A 43 24.20 9.22 22.75
N HIS A 44 23.04 9.43 22.14
CA HIS A 44 22.86 9.68 20.72
C HIS A 44 21.64 10.59 20.46
N LYS A 45 21.36 10.87 19.21
CA LYS A 45 20.12 11.48 18.70
C LYS A 45 19.53 10.56 17.63
N ASP A 46 18.23 10.43 17.57
CA ASP A 46 17.56 9.74 16.49
C ASP A 46 17.38 10.68 15.29
N SER A 47 18.31 10.60 14.34
CA SER A 47 18.34 11.49 13.18
C SER A 47 17.43 11.04 12.03
N GLY A 48 16.88 9.83 12.09
CA GLY A 48 16.01 9.27 11.06
C GLY A 48 14.52 9.30 11.40
N ASP A 49 14.17 9.92 12.52
CA ASP A 49 12.78 10.04 12.95
C ASP A 49 12.17 11.35 12.41
N TYR A 50 10.90 11.26 12.01
CA TYR A 50 10.13 12.44 11.65
C TYR A 50 9.99 13.37 12.87
N GLY A 51 9.97 14.69 12.64
CA GLY A 51 9.91 15.75 13.65
C GLY A 51 8.70 15.68 14.58
N GLY A 52 8.62 14.63 15.36
CA GLY A 52 7.59 14.32 16.35
C GLY A 52 8.20 13.78 17.62
N TRP A 53 7.36 13.15 18.44
CA TRP A 53 7.79 12.55 19.69
C TRP A 53 7.66 11.03 19.64
N ALA A 54 8.62 10.33 20.25
CA ALA A 54 8.56 8.89 20.43
C ALA A 54 7.87 8.52 21.73
N CYS A 55 7.24 7.33 21.75
CA CYS A 55 6.69 6.73 22.96
C CYS A 55 7.55 5.55 23.38
N LEU A 56 8.03 5.58 24.61
CA LEU A 56 8.83 4.54 25.20
C LEU A 56 8.03 3.87 26.32
N SER A 57 8.09 2.54 26.38
CA SER A 57 7.49 1.76 27.47
C SER A 57 8.44 0.65 27.90
N VAL A 58 8.32 0.19 29.13
CA VAL A 58 9.17 -0.86 29.70
C VAL A 58 8.32 -2.00 30.26
N LEU A 59 8.72 -3.23 29.91
CA LEU A 59 8.28 -4.44 30.59
C LEU A 59 9.49 -5.12 31.22
N GLU A 60 9.33 -5.63 32.41
CA GLU A 60 10.45 -6.24 33.16
C GLU A 60 10.04 -7.45 33.97
N GLU A 61 11.01 -8.30 34.21
CA GLU A 61 10.89 -9.46 35.07
C GLU A 61 12.21 -9.62 35.85
N ASN A 62 12.09 -9.86 37.14
CA ASN A 62 13.17 -9.95 38.11
C ASN A 62 13.84 -8.61 38.46
N LYS A 63 14.78 -8.63 39.40
CA LYS A 63 15.39 -7.44 40.00
C LYS A 63 16.66 -7.03 39.29
N TYR A 64 16.79 -5.75 39.05
CA TYR A 64 17.99 -5.11 38.51
C TYR A 64 18.02 -3.62 38.88
N HIS A 65 19.17 -2.99 38.66
CA HIS A 65 19.39 -1.56 38.79
C HIS A 65 19.90 -0.94 37.49
N GLY A 66 19.85 0.37 37.42
CA GLY A 66 20.26 1.11 36.22
C GLY A 66 19.21 1.09 35.11
N GLY A 67 19.63 1.23 33.87
CA GLY A 67 18.72 1.38 32.72
C GLY A 67 17.97 2.70 32.71
N LEU A 68 18.43 3.70 33.44
CA LEU A 68 17.82 5.01 33.53
C LEU A 68 17.86 5.69 32.15
N PHE A 69 16.73 6.18 31.70
CA PHE A 69 16.70 7.03 30.50
C PHE A 69 17.27 8.41 30.84
N VAL A 70 18.35 8.78 30.17
CA VAL A 70 19.09 10.02 30.49
C VAL A 70 18.94 11.05 29.40
N LEU A 71 18.73 12.30 29.81
CA LEU A 71 18.71 13.51 28.98
C LEU A 71 19.84 14.45 29.46
N PRO A 72 21.07 14.31 28.93
CA PRO A 72 22.25 15.03 29.45
C PRO A 72 22.11 16.54 29.43
N LYS A 73 21.51 17.11 28.40
CA LYS A 73 21.25 18.55 28.24
C LYS A 73 20.49 19.13 29.45
N TYR A 74 19.54 18.36 29.96
CA TYR A 74 18.67 18.78 31.06
C TYR A 74 19.14 18.27 32.41
N LYS A 75 20.20 17.46 32.45
CA LYS A 75 20.70 16.76 33.66
C LYS A 75 19.63 15.93 34.36
N ILE A 76 18.78 15.25 33.53
CA ILE A 76 17.69 14.41 34.01
C ILE A 76 18.03 12.95 33.75
N ALA A 77 17.74 12.09 34.72
CA ALA A 77 17.72 10.64 34.59
C ALA A 77 16.37 10.13 35.08
N ILE A 78 15.66 9.38 34.23
CA ILE A 78 14.31 8.88 34.49
C ILE A 78 14.41 7.37 34.73
N ASP A 79 13.96 6.90 35.87
CA ASP A 79 13.90 5.48 36.23
C ASP A 79 12.58 4.89 35.75
N MET A 80 12.57 4.43 34.47
CA MET A 80 11.40 3.79 33.87
C MET A 80 11.31 2.33 34.32
N ARG A 81 10.17 1.96 34.84
CA ARG A 81 9.86 0.61 35.34
C ARG A 81 8.69 -0.03 34.61
N HIS A 82 8.36 -1.25 35.02
CA HIS A 82 7.31 -2.06 34.41
C HIS A 82 5.99 -1.30 34.25
N GLY A 83 5.53 -1.15 33.02
CA GLY A 83 4.28 -0.46 32.68
C GLY A 83 4.37 1.05 32.54
N ASP A 84 5.54 1.66 32.80
CA ASP A 84 5.74 3.09 32.58
C ASP A 84 5.69 3.44 31.10
N LEU A 85 5.16 4.62 30.83
CA LEU A 85 5.14 5.24 29.51
C LEU A 85 5.80 6.62 29.56
N LEU A 86 6.81 6.80 28.74
CA LEU A 86 7.48 8.08 28.51
C LEU A 86 7.19 8.55 27.10
N VAL A 87 6.81 9.82 26.96
CA VAL A 87 6.72 10.51 25.66
C VAL A 87 7.84 11.54 25.61
N ALA A 88 8.75 11.42 24.64
CA ALA A 88 9.97 12.23 24.58
C ALA A 88 10.32 12.65 23.15
N ASP A 89 10.98 13.81 23.05
CA ASP A 89 11.64 14.25 21.83
C ASP A 89 13.00 13.55 21.72
N VAL A 90 13.06 12.54 20.86
CA VAL A 90 14.27 11.72 20.64
C VAL A 90 15.32 12.40 19.75
N HIS A 91 15.02 13.58 19.20
CA HIS A 91 16.01 14.44 18.51
C HIS A 91 16.94 15.17 19.50
N GLU A 92 16.58 15.19 20.78
CA GLU A 92 17.50 15.60 21.83
C GLU A 92 18.47 14.47 22.19
N TYR A 93 19.68 14.80 22.66
CA TYR A 93 20.63 13.81 23.12
C TYR A 93 20.07 12.99 24.28
N HIS A 94 19.98 11.70 24.09
CA HIS A 94 19.47 10.75 25.06
C HIS A 94 20.24 9.41 25.02
N GLY A 95 20.03 8.59 26.02
CA GLY A 95 20.64 7.26 26.15
C GLY A 95 20.20 6.58 27.43
N ASN A 96 20.81 5.44 27.76
CA ASN A 96 20.54 4.82 29.06
C ASN A 96 21.82 4.43 29.81
N THR A 97 21.70 4.44 31.15
CA THR A 97 22.76 3.94 32.01
C THR A 97 22.89 2.41 31.91
N GLU A 98 23.99 1.89 32.41
CA GLU A 98 24.24 0.45 32.45
C GLU A 98 23.20 -0.26 33.34
N LEU A 99 22.87 -1.49 32.97
CA LEU A 99 22.02 -2.41 33.71
C LEU A 99 22.92 -3.34 34.53
N TYR A 100 22.63 -3.51 35.83
CA TYR A 100 23.41 -4.38 36.70
C TYR A 100 22.57 -4.99 37.79
N GLU A 101 23.07 -6.08 38.41
CA GLU A 101 22.51 -6.75 39.58
C GLU A 101 23.44 -6.50 40.78
N THR A 102 22.85 -6.16 41.91
CA THR A 102 23.55 -6.25 43.21
C THR A 102 23.66 -7.70 43.63
N ASP A 103 24.46 -8.01 44.68
CA ASP A 103 24.55 -9.39 45.16
C ASP A 103 23.21 -9.87 45.75
N SER A 104 22.46 -9.01 46.37
CA SER A 104 21.11 -9.33 46.87
C SER A 104 20.11 -9.56 45.74
N ASP A 105 20.27 -8.86 44.59
CA ASP A 105 19.44 -9.12 43.43
C ASP A 105 19.75 -10.48 42.80
N LYS A 106 21.02 -10.85 42.72
CA LYS A 106 21.45 -12.16 42.22
C LYS A 106 20.87 -13.29 43.07
N GLU A 107 20.98 -13.19 44.40
CA GLU A 107 20.37 -14.16 45.31
C GLU A 107 18.87 -14.28 45.10
N TYR A 108 18.16 -13.15 45.04
CA TYR A 108 16.72 -13.13 44.77
C TYR A 108 16.38 -13.75 43.43
N ASN A 109 17.09 -13.38 42.35
CA ASN A 109 16.82 -13.84 41.00
C ASN A 109 17.17 -15.33 40.79
N GLU A 110 18.08 -15.89 41.62
CA GLU A 110 18.37 -17.32 41.65
C GLU A 110 17.27 -18.10 42.37
N GLU A 111 16.74 -17.55 43.46
CA GLU A 111 15.62 -18.14 44.20
C GLU A 111 14.32 -18.09 43.41
N TYR A 112 14.10 -16.99 42.68
CA TYR A 112 12.89 -16.73 41.85
C TYR A 112 13.27 -16.55 40.40
N PRO A 113 13.57 -17.65 39.66
CA PRO A 113 13.96 -17.54 38.25
C PRO A 113 12.84 -17.03 37.38
N GLN A 114 13.20 -16.29 36.32
CA GLN A 114 12.25 -15.76 35.34
C GLN A 114 11.32 -16.83 34.79
N LYS A 115 10.02 -16.54 34.70
CA LYS A 115 8.98 -17.44 34.21
C LYS A 115 8.54 -17.14 32.77
N THR A 116 8.39 -15.85 32.46
CA THR A 116 7.80 -15.39 31.21
C THR A 116 8.83 -15.36 30.09
N TYR A 117 10.06 -14.94 30.35
CA TYR A 117 11.07 -14.68 29.32
C TYR A 117 12.21 -15.73 29.29
N LYS A 118 12.02 -16.87 29.97
CA LYS A 118 13.04 -17.87 30.20
C LYS A 118 13.59 -18.55 28.94
N ASP A 119 12.74 -18.88 27.96
CA ASP A 119 13.10 -19.87 26.94
C ASP A 119 12.92 -19.40 25.48
N ASN A 120 12.35 -18.25 25.21
CA ASN A 120 11.92 -17.89 23.85
C ASN A 120 12.86 -16.99 23.06
N LEU A 121 13.94 -16.52 23.65
CA LEU A 121 14.95 -15.76 22.95
C LEU A 121 16.30 -16.43 23.18
N LYS A 122 16.65 -17.37 22.33
CA LYS A 122 18.07 -17.72 22.13
C LYS A 122 18.77 -16.44 21.76
N VAL A 123 19.42 -15.84 22.73
CA VAL A 123 20.08 -14.54 22.62
C VAL A 123 21.15 -14.65 21.55
N GLY A 124 20.88 -14.02 20.42
CA GLY A 124 21.91 -13.73 19.47
C GLY A 124 22.96 -12.82 20.14
N ILE A 125 24.20 -13.14 19.92
CA ILE A 125 25.39 -12.27 19.86
C ILE A 125 26.04 -11.83 21.18
N LEU A 126 25.36 -11.65 22.31
CA LEU A 126 26.04 -11.13 23.52
C LEU A 126 26.07 -12.04 24.76
N GLY A 127 25.60 -13.28 24.67
CA GLY A 127 25.87 -14.33 25.67
C GLY A 127 25.60 -13.99 27.12
N LEU A 128 24.81 -12.97 27.41
CA LEU A 128 24.50 -12.52 28.74
C LEU A 128 23.37 -13.38 29.32
N ASN A 129 23.69 -14.36 30.14
CA ASN A 129 22.75 -15.04 30.99
C ASN A 129 22.30 -14.08 32.12
N ASN A 130 21.55 -13.04 31.75
CA ASN A 130 20.99 -12.15 32.75
C ASN A 130 19.85 -12.87 33.46
N ARG A 131 19.87 -12.86 34.80
CA ARG A 131 18.83 -13.40 35.66
C ARG A 131 17.57 -12.52 35.65
N PHE A 132 17.62 -11.38 34.97
CA PHE A 132 16.52 -10.42 34.79
C PHE A 132 16.26 -10.14 33.30
N THR A 133 15.08 -9.66 33.01
CA THR A 133 14.73 -9.14 31.70
C THR A 133 14.15 -7.75 31.81
N ARG A 134 14.70 -6.82 31.03
CA ARG A 134 14.12 -5.51 30.73
C ARG A 134 13.92 -5.39 29.26
N LEU A 135 12.65 -5.36 28.83
CA LEU A 135 12.26 -5.03 27.44
C LEU A 135 11.89 -3.56 27.39
N SER A 136 12.49 -2.80 26.49
CA SER A 136 12.03 -1.47 26.15
C SER A 136 11.44 -1.45 24.74
N PHE A 137 10.26 -0.87 24.63
CA PHE A 137 9.53 -0.67 23.37
C PHE A 137 9.62 0.81 23.03
N VAL A 138 10.08 1.11 21.82
CA VAL A 138 10.16 2.48 21.34
C VAL A 138 9.31 2.56 20.08
N CYS A 139 8.23 3.34 20.15
CA CYS A 139 7.35 3.60 19.01
C CYS A 139 7.67 4.98 18.43
N TYR A 140 7.94 5.07 17.15
CA TYR A 140 8.30 6.31 16.47
C TYR A 140 7.84 6.32 15.02
N LEU A 141 7.79 7.53 14.43
CA LEU A 141 7.48 7.73 13.04
C LEU A 141 8.79 7.91 12.26
N ARG A 142 9.18 6.91 11.48
CA ARG A 142 10.45 6.92 10.77
C ARG A 142 10.36 7.66 9.44
N GLU A 143 11.22 8.65 9.23
CA GLU A 143 11.20 9.52 8.05
C GLU A 143 11.42 8.74 6.75
N ASP A 144 12.38 7.83 6.72
CA ASP A 144 12.64 6.99 5.55
C ASP A 144 11.43 6.13 5.15
N ILE A 145 10.66 5.66 6.15
CA ILE A 145 9.46 4.86 5.91
C ILE A 145 8.32 5.73 5.38
N ILE A 146 8.09 6.90 5.99
CA ILE A 146 7.02 7.80 5.54
C ILE A 146 7.31 8.49 4.20
N ASN A 147 8.58 8.61 3.84
CA ASN A 147 9.00 9.10 2.54
C ASN A 147 9.19 7.97 1.51
N CYS A 148 9.08 6.71 1.94
CA CYS A 148 9.06 5.58 1.01
C CYS A 148 7.85 5.72 0.08
N PRO A 149 8.03 5.65 -1.25
CA PRO A 149 6.92 5.66 -2.19
C PRO A 149 6.17 4.33 -2.12
N GLY A 150 5.54 4.06 -0.98
CA GLY A 150 4.66 2.91 -0.82
C GLY A 150 3.46 3.05 -1.74
N TYR A 151 3.27 2.07 -2.63
CA TYR A 151 2.09 1.97 -3.46
C TYR A 151 1.14 0.93 -2.89
N ASN A 152 -0.16 1.27 -2.84
CA ASN A 152 -1.20 0.28 -2.68
C ASN A 152 -1.36 -0.48 -3.99
N LYS A 153 -0.82 -1.69 -4.07
CA LYS A 153 -0.83 -2.50 -5.28
C LYS A 153 -1.92 -3.57 -5.20
N PHE A 154 -2.79 -3.58 -6.19
CA PHE A 154 -3.90 -4.52 -6.28
C PHE A 154 -3.88 -5.27 -7.60
N VAL A 155 -4.14 -6.57 -7.55
CA VAL A 155 -4.46 -7.37 -8.72
C VAL A 155 -5.94 -7.75 -8.67
N ILE A 156 -6.69 -7.34 -9.70
CA ILE A 156 -8.08 -7.72 -9.87
C ILE A 156 -8.11 -9.09 -10.55
N SER A 157 -8.65 -10.10 -9.86
CA SER A 157 -8.77 -11.47 -10.37
C SER A 157 -9.96 -12.18 -9.77
N ILE A 158 -10.58 -13.08 -10.51
CA ILE A 158 -11.56 -14.03 -9.94
C ILE A 158 -10.82 -15.03 -9.05
N LYS A 159 -11.48 -15.48 -7.98
CA LYS A 159 -10.90 -16.35 -6.93
C LYS A 159 -10.20 -17.61 -7.47
N ASN A 160 -10.73 -18.20 -8.52
CA ASN A 160 -10.23 -19.44 -9.11
C ASN A 160 -9.55 -19.20 -10.48
N SER A 161 -8.98 -18.02 -10.70
CA SER A 161 -8.22 -17.74 -11.93
C SER A 161 -6.93 -18.55 -11.95
N GLU A 162 -6.65 -19.22 -13.06
CA GLU A 162 -5.37 -19.91 -13.29
C GLU A 162 -4.16 -18.94 -13.28
N ARG A 163 -4.41 -17.64 -13.41
CA ARG A 163 -3.39 -16.59 -13.42
C ARG A 163 -3.09 -16.02 -12.04
N LEU A 164 -4.02 -16.19 -11.09
CA LEU A 164 -3.84 -15.68 -9.73
C LEU A 164 -2.59 -16.21 -9.02
N PRO A 165 -2.16 -17.47 -9.19
CA PRO A 165 -0.97 -18.00 -8.50
C PRO A 165 0.32 -17.20 -8.75
N LYS A 166 0.48 -16.57 -9.92
CA LYS A 166 1.69 -15.77 -10.21
C LYS A 166 1.80 -14.49 -9.37
N TRP A 167 0.67 -14.04 -8.79
CA TRP A 167 0.61 -12.84 -7.97
C TRP A 167 0.73 -13.14 -6.47
N ILE A 168 0.58 -14.42 -6.06
CA ILE A 168 0.71 -14.84 -4.66
C ILE A 168 2.17 -14.68 -4.21
N GLY A 169 2.38 -14.02 -3.07
CA GLY A 169 3.72 -13.75 -2.53
C GLY A 169 4.42 -12.54 -3.16
N THR A 170 3.79 -11.85 -4.10
CA THR A 170 4.24 -10.55 -4.59
C THR A 170 3.73 -9.42 -3.68
N GLU A 171 4.13 -8.18 -3.97
CA GLU A 171 3.64 -6.98 -3.28
C GLU A 171 2.19 -6.60 -3.65
N TYR A 172 1.54 -7.36 -4.57
CA TYR A 172 0.17 -7.12 -4.98
C TYR A 172 -0.82 -7.86 -4.06
N LYS A 173 -1.79 -7.11 -3.57
CA LYS A 173 -2.92 -7.65 -2.81
C LYS A 173 -4.00 -8.15 -3.80
N HIS A 174 -4.43 -9.38 -3.63
CA HIS A 174 -5.54 -9.90 -4.42
C HIS A 174 -6.84 -9.16 -4.10
N PHE A 175 -7.48 -8.63 -5.12
CA PHE A 175 -8.81 -8.04 -5.05
C PHE A 175 -9.78 -8.89 -5.84
N GLU A 176 -10.76 -9.47 -5.15
CA GLU A 176 -11.70 -10.42 -5.75
C GLU A 176 -12.63 -9.71 -6.74
N ALA A 177 -12.49 -10.11 -8.02
CA ALA A 177 -13.27 -9.63 -9.12
C ALA A 177 -14.72 -10.16 -9.07
N VAL A 178 -15.64 -9.44 -9.71
CA VAL A 178 -16.98 -9.94 -9.95
C VAL A 178 -16.93 -10.92 -11.11
N ASN A 179 -17.23 -12.18 -10.84
CA ASN A 179 -17.30 -13.19 -11.90
C ASN A 179 -18.59 -13.00 -12.72
N GLY A 180 -18.44 -12.71 -14.02
CA GLY A 180 -19.58 -12.54 -14.92
C GLY A 180 -20.50 -13.76 -14.99
N LYS A 181 -19.98 -14.98 -14.74
CA LYS A 181 -20.78 -16.21 -14.74
C LYS A 181 -21.77 -16.29 -13.56
N ASP A 182 -21.54 -15.52 -12.50
CA ASP A 182 -22.42 -15.48 -11.33
C ASP A 182 -23.55 -14.43 -11.47
N LEU A 183 -23.52 -13.67 -12.58
CA LEU A 183 -24.54 -12.68 -12.89
C LEU A 183 -25.68 -13.31 -13.69
N THR A 184 -26.89 -12.81 -13.46
CA THR A 184 -28.08 -13.13 -14.26
C THR A 184 -28.33 -12.07 -15.32
N TYR A 185 -28.87 -12.46 -16.46
CA TYR A 185 -29.10 -11.55 -17.59
C TYR A 185 -30.07 -10.40 -17.28
N ASP A 186 -30.95 -10.60 -16.31
CA ASP A 186 -31.97 -9.66 -15.86
C ASP A 186 -31.53 -8.78 -14.70
N CYS A 187 -30.30 -8.95 -14.20
CA CYS A 187 -29.79 -8.10 -13.13
C CYS A 187 -29.71 -6.62 -13.57
N GLU A 188 -29.86 -5.69 -12.61
CA GLU A 188 -29.86 -4.25 -12.87
C GLU A 188 -28.59 -3.80 -13.63
N SER A 189 -27.44 -4.33 -13.24
CA SER A 189 -26.15 -4.00 -13.87
C SER A 189 -26.08 -4.48 -15.32
N CYS A 190 -26.59 -5.68 -15.62
CA CYS A 190 -26.68 -6.19 -16.98
C CYS A 190 -27.64 -5.35 -17.83
N ASN A 191 -28.72 -4.84 -17.26
CA ASN A 191 -29.66 -3.96 -17.95
C ASN A 191 -29.06 -2.57 -18.26
N LYS A 192 -28.14 -2.08 -17.43
CA LYS A 192 -27.39 -0.84 -17.70
C LYS A 192 -26.30 -1.01 -18.77
N MET A 193 -25.76 -2.22 -18.92
CA MET A 193 -24.69 -2.50 -19.88
C MET A 193 -25.20 -2.51 -21.33
N ILE A 194 -24.55 -1.75 -22.18
CA ILE A 194 -24.85 -1.76 -23.63
C ILE A 194 -24.19 -2.99 -24.25
N SER A 195 -24.99 -3.82 -24.91
CA SER A 195 -24.46 -4.91 -25.72
C SER A 195 -23.92 -4.40 -27.05
N TYR A 196 -22.75 -4.86 -27.46
CA TYR A 196 -22.31 -4.69 -28.84
C TYR A 196 -23.23 -5.52 -29.77
N HIS A 197 -23.68 -4.92 -30.86
CA HIS A 197 -24.55 -5.58 -31.87
C HIS A 197 -25.94 -6.00 -31.38
N ASN A 198 -26.51 -5.34 -30.38
CA ASN A 198 -27.86 -5.67 -29.82
C ASN A 198 -28.03 -7.13 -29.32
N ILE A 199 -26.95 -7.88 -29.16
CA ILE A 199 -26.99 -9.23 -28.63
C ILE A 199 -26.91 -9.15 -27.10
N ARG A 200 -28.06 -8.98 -26.46
CA ARG A 200 -28.24 -9.18 -25.03
C ARG A 200 -28.25 -10.69 -24.76
N ASN A 201 -27.96 -11.07 -23.51
CA ASN A 201 -28.02 -12.46 -23.08
C ASN A 201 -26.95 -13.38 -23.67
N THR A 202 -25.72 -12.90 -23.78
CA THR A 202 -24.56 -13.73 -24.14
C THR A 202 -23.58 -13.83 -22.97
N PRO A 203 -22.79 -14.89 -22.87
CA PRO A 203 -21.71 -15.00 -21.87
C PRO A 203 -20.73 -13.80 -21.95
N GLN A 204 -20.48 -13.27 -23.13
CA GLN A 204 -19.65 -12.07 -23.31
C GLN A 204 -20.26 -10.83 -22.67
N HIS A 205 -21.60 -10.69 -22.72
CA HIS A 205 -22.28 -9.58 -22.04
C HIS A 205 -22.11 -9.66 -20.52
N LEU A 206 -22.28 -10.84 -19.94
CA LEU A 206 -22.07 -11.08 -18.52
C LEU A 206 -20.61 -10.84 -18.10
N SER A 207 -19.65 -11.32 -18.89
CA SER A 207 -18.22 -11.13 -18.62
C SER A 207 -17.82 -9.66 -18.66
N LYS A 208 -18.32 -8.89 -19.63
CA LYS A 208 -18.10 -7.43 -19.70
C LYS A 208 -18.71 -6.70 -18.51
N THR A 209 -19.90 -7.12 -18.10
CA THR A 209 -20.56 -6.56 -16.91
C THR A 209 -19.76 -6.87 -15.65
N GLY A 210 -19.28 -8.12 -15.49
CA GLY A 210 -18.42 -8.52 -14.38
C GLY A 210 -17.12 -7.71 -14.32
N CYS A 211 -16.45 -7.53 -15.46
CA CYS A 211 -15.24 -6.71 -15.55
C CYS A 211 -15.52 -5.25 -15.14
N PHE A 212 -16.59 -4.63 -15.67
CA PHE A 212 -16.98 -3.27 -15.29
C PHE A 212 -17.24 -3.15 -13.79
N LEU A 213 -18.01 -4.07 -13.21
CA LEU A 213 -18.31 -4.09 -11.79
C LEU A 213 -17.07 -4.31 -10.92
N SER A 214 -16.10 -5.09 -11.39
CA SER A 214 -14.84 -5.32 -10.69
C SER A 214 -14.04 -4.03 -10.53
N HIS A 215 -13.90 -3.25 -11.58
CA HIS A 215 -13.23 -1.95 -11.51
C HIS A 215 -14.03 -0.92 -10.70
N LEU A 216 -15.36 -0.91 -10.84
CA LEU A 216 -16.22 -0.05 -10.02
C LEU A 216 -16.11 -0.37 -8.53
N LYS A 217 -16.08 -1.67 -8.17
CA LYS A 217 -15.87 -2.16 -6.81
C LYS A 217 -14.48 -1.78 -6.28
N MET A 218 -13.44 -1.82 -7.14
CA MET A 218 -12.10 -1.38 -6.81
C MET A 218 -12.05 0.12 -6.52
N LEU A 219 -12.66 0.96 -7.36
CA LEU A 219 -12.76 2.41 -7.11
C LEU A 219 -13.44 2.68 -5.78
N LYS A 220 -14.56 1.99 -5.52
CA LYS A 220 -15.27 2.11 -4.24
C LYS A 220 -14.39 1.68 -3.05
N HIS A 221 -13.64 0.61 -3.17
CA HIS A 221 -12.69 0.16 -2.14
C HIS A 221 -11.64 1.23 -1.84
N ILE A 222 -11.03 1.82 -2.87
CA ILE A 222 -10.07 2.93 -2.72
C ILE A 222 -10.69 4.10 -1.93
N VAL A 223 -11.95 4.43 -2.23
CA VAL A 223 -12.70 5.51 -1.56
C VAL A 223 -13.02 5.15 -0.11
N ASP A 224 -13.58 3.97 0.13
CA ASP A 224 -14.04 3.54 1.46
C ASP A 224 -12.88 3.49 2.47
N TYR A 225 -11.68 3.10 2.01
CA TYR A 225 -10.48 3.02 2.83
C TYR A 225 -9.55 4.23 2.68
N LYS A 226 -9.93 5.26 1.90
CA LYS A 226 -9.15 6.48 1.62
C LYS A 226 -7.71 6.19 1.19
N LEU A 227 -7.56 5.22 0.29
CA LEU A 227 -6.23 4.76 -0.15
C LEU A 227 -5.62 5.73 -1.17
N ASN A 228 -4.37 6.08 -0.98
CA ASN A 228 -3.59 6.88 -1.91
C ASN A 228 -2.56 6.03 -2.64
N LYS A 229 -2.00 6.56 -3.75
CA LYS A 229 -0.94 5.92 -4.54
C LYS A 229 -1.29 4.48 -4.95
N CYS A 230 -2.51 4.28 -5.46
CA CYS A 230 -3.01 2.96 -5.83
C CYS A 230 -2.56 2.57 -7.25
N ILE A 231 -1.92 1.41 -7.37
CA ILE A 231 -1.66 0.73 -8.63
C ILE A 231 -2.62 -0.45 -8.72
N VAL A 232 -3.40 -0.48 -9.78
CA VAL A 232 -4.38 -1.53 -10.05
C VAL A 232 -4.02 -2.21 -11.34
N VAL A 233 -3.93 -3.54 -11.33
CA VAL A 233 -3.65 -4.36 -12.51
C VAL A 233 -4.69 -5.46 -12.65
N GLU A 234 -4.95 -5.91 -13.88
CA GLU A 234 -5.69 -7.15 -14.15
C GLU A 234 -4.75 -8.36 -14.02
N ASP A 235 -5.29 -9.55 -13.80
CA ASP A 235 -4.49 -10.75 -13.53
C ASP A 235 -3.68 -11.24 -14.74
N ASP A 236 -3.99 -10.76 -15.94
CA ASP A 236 -3.24 -11.03 -17.17
C ASP A 236 -2.16 -9.96 -17.48
N ALA A 237 -1.94 -9.02 -16.60
CA ALA A 237 -0.86 -8.05 -16.74
C ALA A 237 0.51 -8.71 -16.47
N LEU A 238 1.50 -8.30 -17.27
CA LEU A 238 2.91 -8.65 -17.10
C LEU A 238 3.72 -7.35 -16.97
N GLN A 239 4.44 -7.17 -15.89
CA GLN A 239 5.32 -6.02 -15.72
C GLN A 239 6.58 -6.21 -16.58
N VAL A 240 6.86 -5.26 -17.45
CA VAL A 240 8.01 -5.28 -18.39
C VAL A 240 8.98 -4.13 -18.18
N ASN A 241 8.53 -3.05 -17.54
CA ASN A 241 9.36 -1.91 -17.19
C ASN A 241 9.16 -1.54 -15.71
N GLN A 242 10.12 -0.80 -15.17
CA GLN A 242 10.00 -0.25 -13.82
C GLN A 242 9.00 0.92 -13.81
N LEU A 243 8.39 1.14 -12.65
CA LEU A 243 7.60 2.34 -12.41
C LEU A 243 8.51 3.57 -12.48
N PRO A 244 8.02 4.71 -12.98
CA PRO A 244 8.74 5.97 -12.89
C PRO A 244 9.11 6.30 -11.44
N GLU A 245 10.29 6.88 -11.22
CA GLU A 245 10.72 7.36 -9.89
C GLU A 245 9.73 8.35 -9.30
N VAL A 246 9.18 9.22 -10.16
CA VAL A 246 8.15 10.19 -9.78
C VAL A 246 6.86 9.85 -10.53
N MET A 247 5.86 9.41 -9.79
CA MET A 247 4.55 9.12 -10.34
C MET A 247 3.71 10.39 -10.49
N PRO A 248 2.86 10.48 -11.53
CA PRO A 248 1.99 11.64 -11.75
C PRO A 248 0.99 11.86 -10.60
N ASP A 249 0.52 13.09 -10.43
CA ASP A 249 -0.54 13.48 -9.48
C ASP A 249 -1.97 13.33 -10.03
N THR A 250 -2.13 12.63 -11.14
CA THR A 250 -3.39 12.41 -11.86
C THR A 250 -3.59 10.94 -12.20
N PHE A 251 -4.83 10.54 -12.49
CA PHE A 251 -5.11 9.21 -13.03
C PHE A 251 -4.27 8.95 -14.28
N THR A 252 -3.55 7.84 -14.30
CA THR A 252 -2.59 7.53 -15.38
C THR A 252 -2.63 6.06 -15.75
N TYR A 253 -2.73 5.78 -17.03
CA TYR A 253 -2.59 4.41 -17.53
C TYR A 253 -1.11 3.98 -17.50
N LEU A 254 -0.88 2.78 -16.96
CA LEU A 254 0.45 2.14 -16.88
C LEU A 254 0.61 1.04 -17.93
N GLY A 255 -0.49 0.66 -18.59
CA GLY A 255 -0.57 -0.36 -19.63
C GLY A 255 -1.89 -0.27 -20.37
N GLY A 256 -1.97 -0.95 -21.51
CA GLY A 256 -3.10 -0.91 -22.42
C GLY A 256 -2.69 -0.53 -23.84
N PHE A 257 -3.62 -0.36 -24.74
CA PHE A 257 -3.32 0.09 -26.12
C PHE A 257 -4.13 1.30 -26.52
N ILE A 258 -3.59 2.01 -27.50
CA ILE A 258 -4.24 3.20 -28.04
C ILE A 258 -5.10 2.82 -29.24
N ALA A 259 -6.31 3.32 -29.29
CA ALA A 259 -7.24 3.13 -30.41
C ALA A 259 -7.88 4.46 -30.83
N ASN A 260 -8.35 4.53 -32.07
CA ASN A 260 -9.17 5.64 -32.49
C ASN A 260 -10.46 5.74 -31.66
N LYS A 261 -10.85 6.95 -31.28
CA LYS A 261 -12.09 7.18 -30.53
C LYS A 261 -13.33 6.84 -31.37
N LYS A 262 -13.27 7.15 -32.67
CA LYS A 262 -14.27 6.73 -33.65
C LYS A 262 -13.97 5.29 -34.06
N ILE A 263 -14.80 4.33 -33.66
CA ILE A 263 -14.64 2.89 -33.96
C ILE A 263 -14.59 2.59 -35.45
N THR A 264 -15.22 3.42 -36.28
CA THR A 264 -15.28 3.28 -37.72
C THR A 264 -14.07 3.89 -38.45
N SER A 265 -13.20 4.59 -37.74
CA SER A 265 -12.01 5.18 -38.35
C SER A 265 -11.02 4.07 -38.75
N LYS A 266 -10.60 4.10 -40.02
CA LYS A 266 -9.51 3.26 -40.55
C LYS A 266 -8.19 4.03 -40.64
N GLU A 267 -8.15 5.26 -40.11
CA GLU A 267 -6.95 6.05 -40.13
C GLU A 267 -5.85 5.38 -39.27
N PRO A 268 -4.62 5.36 -39.75
CA PRO A 268 -3.51 4.86 -38.97
C PRO A 268 -3.35 5.69 -37.70
N ILE A 269 -2.99 5.02 -36.59
CA ILE A 269 -2.66 5.69 -35.34
C ILE A 269 -1.22 6.17 -35.46
N VAL A 270 -1.05 7.48 -35.47
CA VAL A 270 0.27 8.12 -35.51
C VAL A 270 0.42 8.96 -34.24
N ILE A 271 1.30 8.54 -33.33
CA ILE A 271 1.55 9.22 -32.06
C ILE A 271 3.07 9.31 -31.86
N GLU A 272 3.52 10.51 -31.61
CA GLU A 272 4.89 10.72 -31.11
C GLU A 272 4.89 10.53 -29.60
N HIS A 273 5.62 9.51 -29.11
CA HIS A 273 5.76 9.22 -27.70
C HIS A 273 7.03 9.88 -27.16
N LYS A 274 6.91 10.47 -25.97
CA LYS A 274 8.06 10.88 -25.16
C LYS A 274 8.26 9.89 -24.03
N GLN A 275 9.49 9.61 -23.66
CA GLN A 275 9.75 8.80 -22.48
C GLN A 275 9.11 9.44 -21.24
N GLY A 276 8.41 8.64 -20.43
CA GLY A 276 7.70 9.10 -19.25
C GLY A 276 6.23 9.43 -19.49
N LEU A 277 5.73 10.45 -18.82
CA LEU A 277 4.31 10.85 -18.87
C LEU A 277 3.94 11.53 -20.18
N ASN A 278 2.89 11.03 -20.81
CA ASN A 278 2.31 11.57 -22.03
C ASN A 278 0.82 11.90 -21.84
N THR A 279 0.31 12.84 -22.63
CA THR A 279 -1.12 13.11 -22.79
C THR A 279 -1.58 12.60 -24.14
N LEU A 280 -2.67 11.87 -24.14
CA LEU A 280 -3.24 11.31 -25.38
C LEU A 280 -4.09 12.38 -26.09
N ASP A 281 -3.90 12.52 -27.39
CA ASP A 281 -4.74 13.38 -28.23
C ASP A 281 -6.22 12.94 -28.14
N GLU A 282 -7.14 13.89 -28.09
CA GLU A 282 -8.58 13.67 -27.92
C GLU A 282 -9.24 12.77 -28.98
N LYS A 283 -8.62 12.63 -30.15
CA LYS A 283 -9.09 11.72 -31.20
C LYS A 283 -8.84 10.24 -30.90
N TYR A 284 -7.97 9.97 -29.93
CA TYR A 284 -7.62 8.62 -29.50
C TYR A 284 -8.19 8.31 -28.09
N ARG A 285 -8.15 7.05 -27.71
CA ARG A 285 -8.48 6.58 -26.37
C ARG A 285 -7.56 5.42 -25.97
N MET A 286 -7.32 5.28 -24.69
CA MET A 286 -6.78 4.02 -24.15
C MET A 286 -7.88 2.97 -24.14
N VAL A 287 -7.56 1.77 -24.58
CA VAL A 287 -8.40 0.57 -24.43
C VAL A 287 -7.65 -0.47 -23.63
N CYS A 288 -8.38 -1.36 -22.98
CA CYS A 288 -7.88 -2.29 -21.99
C CYS A 288 -7.47 -1.58 -20.70
N CYS A 289 -8.22 -1.80 -19.63
CA CYS A 289 -7.91 -1.28 -18.29
C CYS A 289 -6.87 -2.15 -17.56
N LEU A 290 -5.90 -2.67 -18.31
CA LEU A 290 -4.91 -3.64 -17.88
C LEU A 290 -4.14 -3.21 -16.62
N ALA A 291 -3.71 -1.96 -16.60
CA ALA A 291 -3.00 -1.38 -15.48
C ALA A 291 -3.16 0.14 -15.43
N TYR A 292 -3.43 0.67 -14.24
CA TYR A 292 -3.55 2.12 -14.03
C TYR A 292 -3.14 2.53 -12.63
N TYR A 293 -2.84 3.82 -12.48
CA TYR A 293 -2.45 4.46 -11.24
C TYR A 293 -3.46 5.53 -10.83
N ILE A 294 -3.80 5.53 -9.55
CA ILE A 294 -4.66 6.54 -8.91
C ILE A 294 -3.87 7.16 -7.75
N PRO A 295 -3.45 8.43 -7.84
CA PRO A 295 -2.61 9.06 -6.83
C PRO A 295 -3.32 9.31 -5.49
N LYS A 296 -4.63 9.66 -5.53
CA LYS A 296 -5.42 10.05 -4.37
C LYS A 296 -6.82 9.44 -4.43
N TRP A 297 -7.38 9.10 -3.28
CA TRP A 297 -8.72 8.50 -3.18
C TRP A 297 -9.82 9.44 -3.71
N GLU A 298 -9.64 10.79 -3.64
CA GLU A 298 -10.60 11.76 -4.20
C GLU A 298 -10.75 11.61 -5.71
N ILE A 299 -9.68 11.24 -6.41
CA ILE A 299 -9.75 10.94 -7.86
C ILE A 299 -10.57 9.68 -8.09
N ALA A 300 -10.39 8.65 -7.27
CA ALA A 300 -11.22 7.44 -7.34
C ALA A 300 -12.70 7.75 -7.08
N GLN A 301 -12.99 8.65 -6.12
CA GLN A 301 -14.35 9.11 -5.82
C GLN A 301 -15.00 9.83 -7.00
N ASP A 302 -14.27 10.74 -7.66
CA ASP A 302 -14.75 11.45 -8.85
C ASP A 302 -15.05 10.47 -9.99
N LEU A 303 -14.14 9.54 -10.27
CA LEU A 303 -14.32 8.50 -11.30
C LEU A 303 -15.49 7.58 -10.97
N TYR A 304 -15.61 7.13 -9.70
CA TYR A 304 -16.73 6.30 -9.26
C TYR A 304 -18.06 7.01 -9.47
N ASN A 305 -18.19 8.26 -9.05
CA ASN A 305 -19.42 9.04 -9.19
C ASN A 305 -19.80 9.23 -10.66
N LYS A 306 -18.85 9.63 -11.51
CA LYS A 306 -19.06 9.80 -12.95
C LYS A 306 -19.50 8.50 -13.64
N LEU A 307 -18.91 7.35 -13.26
CA LEU A 307 -19.33 6.05 -13.80
C LEU A 307 -20.74 5.67 -13.34
N MET A 308 -21.11 5.96 -12.09
CA MET A 308 -22.43 5.69 -11.55
C MET A 308 -23.53 6.57 -12.17
N GLU A 309 -23.22 7.81 -12.51
CA GLU A 309 -24.14 8.76 -13.19
C GLU A 309 -24.45 8.39 -14.64
N LEU A 310 -23.62 7.54 -15.26
CA LEU A 310 -23.91 7.09 -16.62
C LEU A 310 -25.24 6.35 -16.71
N LYS A 311 -26.16 6.84 -17.52
CA LYS A 311 -27.46 6.19 -17.76
C LYS A 311 -27.31 4.79 -18.37
N ARG A 312 -26.24 4.58 -19.12
CA ARG A 312 -25.89 3.30 -19.75
C ARG A 312 -24.38 3.07 -19.69
N TRP A 313 -23.99 1.87 -19.36
CA TRP A 313 -22.59 1.46 -19.30
C TRP A 313 -22.13 0.83 -20.62
N ARG A 314 -20.93 1.13 -21.01
CA ARG A 314 -20.15 0.36 -21.99
C ARG A 314 -19.10 -0.47 -21.25
N ALA A 315 -18.33 -1.30 -21.96
CA ALA A 315 -17.17 -1.94 -21.34
C ALA A 315 -16.29 -0.90 -20.64
N ILE A 316 -15.64 -1.27 -19.54
CA ILE A 316 -14.88 -0.31 -18.70
C ILE A 316 -13.79 0.42 -19.49
N ASP A 317 -13.14 -0.28 -20.42
CA ASP A 317 -12.12 0.25 -21.35
C ASP A 317 -12.67 1.28 -22.36
N VAL A 318 -13.99 1.44 -22.42
CA VAL A 318 -14.66 2.49 -23.20
C VAL A 318 -15.25 3.55 -22.30
N SER A 319 -15.85 3.16 -21.17
CA SER A 319 -16.52 4.09 -20.26
C SER A 319 -15.51 4.96 -19.50
N LEU A 320 -14.44 4.39 -19.01
CA LEU A 320 -13.45 5.12 -18.21
C LEU A 320 -12.74 6.22 -19.01
N PRO A 321 -12.19 5.97 -20.22
CA PRO A 321 -11.58 7.05 -21.01
C PRO A 321 -12.56 8.17 -21.41
N ASN A 322 -13.86 7.87 -21.50
CA ASN A 322 -14.86 8.86 -21.89
C ASN A 322 -15.24 9.84 -20.76
N ILE A 323 -14.97 9.48 -19.50
CA ILE A 323 -15.25 10.35 -18.35
C ILE A 323 -14.03 11.13 -17.87
N LEU A 324 -12.84 10.78 -18.36
CA LEU A 324 -11.61 11.50 -18.06
C LEU A 324 -11.58 12.82 -18.86
N ALA A 325 -11.18 13.91 -18.19
CA ALA A 325 -10.95 15.20 -18.84
C ALA A 325 -9.76 15.10 -19.82
N GLU A 326 -8.69 14.44 -19.37
CA GLU A 326 -7.51 14.12 -20.18
C GLU A 326 -7.09 12.68 -19.94
N THR A 327 -6.64 12.00 -20.98
CA THR A 327 -6.06 10.65 -20.84
C THR A 327 -4.55 10.75 -20.75
N LYS A 328 -4.02 10.41 -19.57
CA LYS A 328 -2.57 10.34 -19.31
C LYS A 328 -2.09 8.89 -19.36
N TYR A 329 -0.88 8.67 -19.85
CA TYR A 329 -0.25 7.35 -19.90
C TYR A 329 1.28 7.44 -19.80
N ILE A 330 1.92 6.35 -19.35
CA ILE A 330 3.37 6.21 -19.28
C ILE A 330 3.87 5.50 -20.55
N TYR A 331 4.94 6.01 -21.13
CA TYR A 331 5.65 5.38 -22.25
C TYR A 331 7.16 5.25 -21.95
N PRO A 332 7.80 4.12 -22.22
CA PRO A 332 7.18 2.84 -22.60
C PRO A 332 6.24 2.30 -21.52
N ALA A 333 5.26 1.49 -21.90
CA ALA A 333 4.29 0.96 -20.95
C ALA A 333 4.98 0.13 -19.84
N VAL A 334 4.52 0.31 -18.62
CA VAL A 334 5.03 -0.46 -17.46
C VAL A 334 4.51 -1.90 -17.49
N TYR A 335 3.25 -2.07 -17.92
CA TYR A 335 2.58 -3.38 -18.02
C TYR A 335 2.12 -3.64 -19.44
N ILE A 336 2.25 -4.88 -19.87
CA ILE A 336 1.70 -5.41 -21.11
C ILE A 336 0.76 -6.56 -20.81
N GLU A 337 -0.11 -6.88 -21.76
CA GLU A 337 -0.99 -8.03 -21.66
C GLU A 337 -0.21 -9.34 -21.89
N GLU A 338 -0.33 -10.29 -20.95
CA GLU A 338 0.24 -11.62 -21.12
C GLU A 338 -0.53 -12.42 -22.18
N TYR A 339 0.21 -13.11 -23.04
CA TYR A 339 -0.41 -13.95 -24.06
C TYR A 339 -1.17 -15.14 -23.43
N GLY A 340 -2.42 -15.34 -23.83
CA GLY A 340 -3.23 -16.44 -23.36
C GLY A 340 -4.66 -16.38 -23.93
N GLU A 341 -5.50 -17.31 -23.51
CA GLU A 341 -6.93 -17.27 -23.84
C GLU A 341 -7.61 -16.17 -23.03
N SER A 342 -8.33 -15.29 -23.69
CA SER A 342 -9.15 -14.28 -23.01
C SER A 342 -10.31 -14.98 -22.29
N GLN A 343 -10.42 -14.80 -20.99
CA GLN A 343 -11.58 -15.25 -20.22
C GLN A 343 -12.87 -14.54 -20.62
N ILE A 344 -12.76 -13.36 -21.25
CA ILE A 344 -13.90 -12.56 -21.72
C ILE A 344 -14.30 -12.95 -23.13
N MET A 345 -13.36 -13.24 -24.01
CA MET A 345 -13.62 -13.37 -25.45
C MET A 345 -13.64 -14.79 -25.99
N ASN A 346 -13.28 -15.79 -25.21
CA ASN A 346 -13.20 -17.20 -25.66
C ASN A 346 -12.44 -17.38 -26.99
N SER A 347 -11.48 -16.49 -27.25
CA SER A 347 -10.68 -16.44 -28.48
C SER A 347 -9.20 -16.34 -28.13
N LYS A 348 -8.35 -17.07 -28.86
CA LYS A 348 -6.90 -16.87 -28.78
C LYS A 348 -6.59 -15.42 -29.12
N LYS A 349 -6.07 -14.66 -28.15
CA LYS A 349 -5.67 -13.26 -28.35
C LYS A 349 -4.65 -13.24 -29.48
N LYS A 350 -5.01 -12.60 -30.59
CA LYS A 350 -4.12 -12.43 -31.73
C LYS A 350 -2.98 -11.48 -31.36
N LYS A 351 -1.81 -11.75 -31.91
CA LYS A 351 -0.50 -11.10 -31.83
C LYS A 351 -0.46 -9.54 -32.03
N PHE A 352 -1.56 -8.82 -31.88
CA PHE A 352 -1.65 -7.37 -32.18
C PHE A 352 -0.88 -6.49 -31.20
N ALA A 353 -0.60 -6.96 -29.98
CA ALA A 353 0.16 -6.18 -29.00
C ALA A 353 1.65 -6.03 -29.32
N ASN A 354 2.23 -6.94 -30.12
CA ASN A 354 3.68 -6.95 -30.37
C ASN A 354 4.20 -5.84 -31.29
N GLU A 355 3.37 -5.27 -32.15
CA GLU A 355 3.84 -4.22 -33.06
C GLU A 355 3.94 -2.86 -32.38
N PHE A 356 3.10 -2.62 -31.37
CA PHE A 356 3.10 -1.38 -30.62
C PHE A 356 4.29 -1.27 -29.63
N TYR A 357 4.78 -2.42 -29.12
CA TYR A 357 5.88 -2.49 -28.15
C TYR A 357 7.25 -2.77 -28.78
N LYS A 358 7.31 -3.07 -30.07
CA LYS A 358 8.56 -3.41 -30.79
C LYS A 358 9.20 -2.24 -31.53
N GLN A 359 8.60 -1.05 -31.48
CA GLN A 359 9.19 0.16 -32.06
C GLN A 359 9.90 0.98 -30.97
N SER A 360 10.86 0.38 -30.30
CA SER A 360 11.88 1.09 -29.50
C SER A 360 13.24 0.52 -29.78
#